data_ceada4c914039bcae1c731e5868719ae
#
_entry.id   ceada4c914039bcae1c731e5868719ae
#
_cell.length_a   1.000
_cell.length_b   1.000
_cell.length_c   1.000
_cell.angle_alpha   90.00
_cell.angle_beta   90.00
_cell.angle_gamma   90.00
#
_symmetry.space_group_name_H-M   'P 1'
#
loop_
_entity.id
_entity.type
_entity.pdbx_description
1 polymer ?
#
loop_
_entity_poly.entity_id
_entity_poly.type
_entity_poly.pdbx_seq_one_letter_code
_entity_poly.pdbx_strand_id
1 'polypeptide(L)'
;MIPLTFHHSWKKLDERDRLTAMCEFAANGAKHLVLSDSLLKMLGGDYTLAGVLHRQLAEAGVDFVDAHAPFRDFGDLFIPDKHDWQVMIARQKLNLLFVNEFGVDTCTFHIGSKYSPDHTLEEHREALFRSLDELLPLAEKLGITMCIENLIRPLSTADELISYMKKYDSPHLGVCLDVGHANLKEKGMLHPDSVVPATWEIAGLTVRWETNIAERLQPYIVNCHVHDNYGVDDDHRLTGEGDIDWKRIVPILRNAPRLQNIQSEVLTARRNTPIRTVVENISRLFGSPTEF
;
A
#
# COMPACT_ATOMS: atom_id res chain seq x y z
N MET A 1 1.42 6.35 19.96
CA MET A 1 0.12 6.04 19.35
C MET A 1 0.32 6.01 17.85
N ILE A 2 -0.25 5.03 17.19
CA ILE A 2 -0.06 4.77 15.76
C ILE A 2 -1.29 5.30 15.01
N PRO A 3 -1.16 6.25 14.08
CA PRO A 3 -2.28 6.82 13.36
C PRO A 3 -3.00 5.77 12.50
N LEU A 4 -4.33 5.87 12.44
CA LEU A 4 -5.18 5.17 11.49
C LEU A 4 -5.45 6.06 10.30
N THR A 5 -5.09 5.61 9.11
CA THR A 5 -5.22 6.34 7.86
C THR A 5 -6.31 5.72 6.99
N PHE A 6 -6.91 6.53 6.12
CA PHE A 6 -8.01 6.09 5.28
C PHE A 6 -7.69 6.31 3.81
N HIS A 7 -7.65 5.21 3.06
CA HIS A 7 -7.56 5.28 1.61
C HIS A 7 -8.92 5.67 1.01
N HIS A 8 -8.90 6.53 0.01
CA HIS A 8 -10.08 6.89 -0.77
C HIS A 8 -9.74 7.04 -2.26
N SER A 9 -10.70 6.72 -3.13
CA SER A 9 -10.53 6.84 -4.57
C SER A 9 -10.93 8.26 -5.03
N TRP A 10 -9.95 9.10 -5.28
CA TRP A 10 -10.13 10.51 -5.66
C TRP A 10 -10.30 10.75 -7.16
N LYS A 11 -10.02 9.75 -7.99
CA LYS A 11 -9.85 9.88 -9.46
C LYS A 11 -11.04 10.52 -10.20
N LYS A 12 -12.26 10.31 -9.71
CA LYS A 12 -13.49 10.78 -10.37
C LYS A 12 -14.13 11.99 -9.67
N LEU A 13 -13.50 12.49 -8.62
CA LEU A 13 -14.02 13.58 -7.82
C LEU A 13 -13.45 14.91 -8.37
N ASP A 14 -14.33 15.88 -8.59
CA ASP A 14 -13.92 17.25 -8.81
C ASP A 14 -13.43 17.92 -7.53
N GLU A 15 -13.04 19.18 -7.59
CA GLU A 15 -12.51 19.93 -6.44
C GLU A 15 -13.51 19.99 -5.28
N ARG A 16 -14.79 20.24 -5.58
CA ARG A 16 -15.85 20.36 -4.58
C ARG A 16 -16.15 19.00 -3.92
N ASP A 17 -16.24 17.95 -4.74
CA ASP A 17 -16.53 16.60 -4.26
C ASP A 17 -15.40 16.05 -3.41
N ARG A 18 -14.13 16.35 -3.75
CA ARG A 18 -12.97 16.00 -2.91
C ARG A 18 -13.06 16.66 -1.54
N LEU A 19 -13.30 17.98 -1.50
CA LEU A 19 -13.48 18.68 -0.23
C LEU A 19 -14.63 18.11 0.60
N THR A 20 -15.76 17.82 -0.05
CA THR A 20 -16.93 17.21 0.62
C THR A 20 -16.55 15.87 1.25
N ALA A 21 -15.84 15.00 0.53
CA ALA A 21 -15.40 13.71 1.07
C ALA A 21 -14.41 13.88 2.24
N MET A 22 -13.45 14.82 2.15
CA MET A 22 -12.53 15.14 3.25
C MET A 22 -13.28 15.62 4.50
N CYS A 23 -14.26 16.52 4.33
CA CYS A 23 -15.12 16.96 5.44
C CYS A 23 -15.97 15.82 6.03
N GLU A 24 -16.43 14.87 5.20
CA GLU A 24 -17.18 13.70 5.69
C GLU A 24 -16.28 12.78 6.54
N PHE A 25 -15.02 12.54 6.15
CA PHE A 25 -14.06 11.82 6.99
C PHE A 25 -13.88 12.51 8.34
N ALA A 26 -13.62 13.83 8.34
CA ALA A 26 -13.44 14.62 9.55
C ALA A 26 -14.70 14.59 10.45
N ALA A 27 -15.89 14.75 9.87
CA ALA A 27 -17.17 14.72 10.60
C ALA A 27 -17.44 13.37 11.29
N ASN A 28 -16.86 12.27 10.77
CA ASN A 28 -16.92 10.94 11.37
C ASN A 28 -15.73 10.62 12.28
N GLY A 29 -14.85 11.60 12.56
CA GLY A 29 -13.73 11.49 13.49
C GLY A 29 -12.42 11.01 12.87
N ALA A 30 -12.38 10.68 11.59
CA ALA A 30 -11.13 10.35 10.88
C ALA A 30 -10.36 11.63 10.55
N LYS A 31 -9.09 11.71 10.92
CA LYS A 31 -8.23 12.87 10.71
C LYS A 31 -7.15 12.64 9.66
N HIS A 32 -6.73 11.40 9.48
CA HIS A 32 -5.57 11.03 8.67
C HIS A 32 -6.01 10.31 7.40
N LEU A 33 -5.63 10.86 6.26
CA LEU A 33 -5.94 10.31 4.94
C LEU A 33 -4.66 9.84 4.26
N VAL A 34 -4.83 9.10 3.16
CA VAL A 34 -3.73 8.62 2.34
C VAL A 34 -3.56 9.50 1.11
N LEU A 35 -2.34 9.99 0.86
CA LEU A 35 -1.95 10.56 -0.41
C LEU A 35 -1.85 9.42 -1.44
N SER A 36 -3.00 9.08 -2.01
CA SER A 36 -3.18 7.87 -2.83
C SER A 36 -2.47 7.95 -4.18
N ASP A 37 -2.31 6.80 -4.82
CA ASP A 37 -1.80 6.64 -6.18
C ASP A 37 -2.53 7.54 -7.20
N SER A 38 -3.83 7.70 -7.02
CA SER A 38 -4.66 8.54 -7.89
C SER A 38 -4.34 10.03 -7.72
N LEU A 39 -4.13 10.52 -6.50
CA LEU A 39 -3.70 11.90 -6.26
C LEU A 39 -2.29 12.16 -6.78
N LEU A 40 -1.35 11.25 -6.55
CA LEU A 40 0.01 11.37 -7.07
C LEU A 40 0.04 11.39 -8.61
N LYS A 41 -0.78 10.58 -9.28
CA LYS A 41 -0.97 10.63 -10.74
C LYS A 41 -1.54 11.98 -11.21
N MET A 42 -2.50 12.53 -10.49
CA MET A 42 -3.08 13.85 -10.80
C MET A 42 -2.06 14.97 -10.61
N LEU A 43 -1.29 14.96 -9.51
CA LEU A 43 -0.20 15.90 -9.24
C LEU A 43 0.89 15.84 -10.31
N GLY A 44 1.23 14.66 -10.79
CA GLY A 44 2.18 14.47 -11.91
C GLY A 44 1.67 15.05 -13.25
N GLY A 45 0.36 15.16 -13.42
CA GLY A 45 -0.26 15.80 -14.58
C GLY A 45 -0.49 17.31 -14.44
N ASP A 46 -0.75 17.75 -13.21
CA ASP A 46 -0.99 19.18 -12.89
C ASP A 46 -0.48 19.50 -11.48
N TYR A 47 0.71 20.08 -11.41
CA TYR A 47 1.32 20.49 -10.14
C TYR A 47 0.51 21.55 -9.38
N THR A 48 -0.30 22.37 -10.05
CA THR A 48 -1.11 23.39 -9.36
C THR A 48 -2.12 22.81 -8.39
N LEU A 49 -2.46 21.52 -8.57
CA LEU A 49 -3.30 20.76 -7.66
C LEU A 49 -2.73 20.70 -6.24
N ALA A 50 -1.40 20.77 -6.05
CA ALA A 50 -0.80 20.76 -4.70
C ALA A 50 -1.36 21.88 -3.82
N GLY A 51 -1.39 23.11 -4.35
CA GLY A 51 -1.96 24.26 -3.62
C GLY A 51 -3.47 24.12 -3.34
N VAL A 52 -4.22 23.44 -4.22
CA VAL A 52 -5.63 23.13 -3.99
C VAL A 52 -5.78 22.13 -2.85
N LEU A 53 -5.00 21.05 -2.87
CA LEU A 53 -5.05 20.03 -1.82
C LEU A 53 -4.66 20.57 -0.45
N HIS A 54 -3.62 21.39 -0.35
CA HIS A 54 -3.25 22.07 0.92
C HIS A 54 -4.41 22.87 1.50
N ARG A 55 -5.13 23.65 0.67
CA ARG A 55 -6.31 24.40 1.13
C ARG A 55 -7.43 23.49 1.57
N GLN A 56 -7.72 22.42 0.81
CA GLN A 56 -8.78 21.46 1.13
C GLN A 56 -8.51 20.70 2.44
N LEU A 57 -7.28 20.25 2.66
CA LEU A 57 -6.87 19.61 3.91
C LEU A 57 -7.05 20.54 5.11
N ALA A 58 -6.58 21.80 4.98
CA ALA A 58 -6.72 22.79 6.04
C ALA A 58 -8.19 23.13 6.33
N GLU A 59 -9.03 23.28 5.29
CA GLU A 59 -10.46 23.56 5.43
C GLU A 59 -11.24 22.41 6.08
N ALA A 60 -10.93 21.16 5.69
CA ALA A 60 -11.56 19.97 6.26
C ALA A 60 -11.00 19.60 7.65
N GLY A 61 -9.83 20.11 8.06
CA GLY A 61 -9.17 19.76 9.30
C GLY A 61 -8.62 18.33 9.31
N VAL A 62 -8.13 17.86 8.16
CA VAL A 62 -7.49 16.55 7.97
C VAL A 62 -6.09 16.73 7.39
N ASP A 63 -5.27 15.68 7.44
CA ASP A 63 -3.94 15.64 6.86
C ASP A 63 -3.67 14.33 6.08
N PHE A 64 -2.59 14.31 5.31
CA PHE A 64 -2.02 13.07 4.79
C PHE A 64 -0.93 12.59 5.75
N VAL A 65 -0.97 11.32 6.15
CA VAL A 65 0.02 10.71 7.05
C VAL A 65 0.73 9.54 6.39
N ASP A 66 0.11 8.94 5.38
CA ASP A 66 0.68 7.86 4.58
C ASP A 66 0.50 8.15 3.09
N ALA A 67 1.30 7.52 2.26
CA ALA A 67 1.19 7.63 0.82
C ALA A 67 1.21 6.25 0.15
N HIS A 68 0.56 6.15 -1.00
CA HIS A 68 0.64 4.99 -1.88
C HIS A 68 1.12 5.40 -3.26
N ALA A 69 2.32 4.95 -3.64
CA ALA A 69 2.90 5.26 -4.95
C ALA A 69 2.05 4.67 -6.08
N PRO A 70 1.99 5.33 -7.24
CA PRO A 70 1.40 4.76 -8.44
C PRO A 70 2.04 3.43 -8.80
N PHE A 71 1.22 2.47 -9.19
CA PHE A 71 1.59 1.13 -9.59
C PHE A 71 0.97 0.77 -10.95
N ARG A 72 1.38 -0.35 -11.56
CA ARG A 72 1.09 -0.68 -12.96
C ARG A 72 1.56 0.43 -13.92
N ASP A 73 1.40 0.29 -15.22
CA ASP A 73 1.61 1.33 -16.23
C ASP A 73 2.81 2.26 -15.95
N PHE A 74 4.02 1.70 -15.81
CA PHE A 74 5.26 2.41 -15.40
C PHE A 74 5.28 2.89 -13.93
N GLY A 75 4.57 2.22 -13.04
CA GLY A 75 4.66 2.44 -11.60
C GLY A 75 5.38 1.31 -10.84
N ASP A 76 5.37 0.11 -11.40
CA ASP A 76 5.98 -1.09 -10.79
C ASP A 76 7.52 -1.01 -10.80
N LEU A 77 8.17 -1.41 -9.69
CA LEU A 77 9.63 -1.24 -9.51
C LEU A 77 10.50 -2.22 -10.31
N PHE A 78 9.93 -3.31 -10.81
CA PHE A 78 10.65 -4.46 -11.38
C PHE A 78 10.67 -4.51 -12.92
N ILE A 79 10.62 -3.35 -13.58
CA ILE A 79 10.60 -3.23 -15.06
C ILE A 79 11.98 -3.54 -15.63
N PRO A 80 12.17 -4.64 -16.41
CA PRO A 80 13.48 -4.99 -16.95
C PRO A 80 13.92 -4.09 -18.11
N ASP A 81 13.00 -3.68 -19.00
CA ASP A 81 13.32 -2.79 -20.11
C ASP A 81 13.93 -1.48 -19.65
N LYS A 82 15.07 -1.11 -20.23
CA LYS A 82 15.85 0.04 -19.78
C LYS A 82 15.13 1.37 -19.99
N HIS A 83 14.42 1.53 -21.11
CA HIS A 83 13.72 2.78 -21.43
C HIS A 83 12.52 2.96 -20.50
N ASP A 84 11.70 1.94 -20.38
CA ASP A 84 10.52 1.95 -19.52
C ASP A 84 10.90 2.12 -18.04
N TRP A 85 12.00 1.48 -17.61
CA TRP A 85 12.59 1.67 -16.30
C TRP A 85 12.98 3.13 -16.04
N GLN A 86 13.64 3.80 -17.01
CA GLN A 86 14.02 5.21 -16.86
C GLN A 86 12.79 6.11 -16.67
N VAL A 87 11.72 5.85 -17.41
CA VAL A 87 10.44 6.57 -17.27
C VAL A 87 9.83 6.33 -15.88
N MET A 88 9.80 5.08 -15.44
CA MET A 88 9.30 4.70 -14.12
C MET A 88 10.09 5.37 -13.01
N ILE A 89 11.41 5.29 -13.03
CA ILE A 89 12.28 5.92 -12.02
C ILE A 89 12.05 7.43 -11.93
N ALA A 90 11.98 8.12 -13.07
CA ALA A 90 11.73 9.56 -13.08
C ALA A 90 10.37 9.90 -12.43
N ARG A 91 9.33 9.10 -12.71
CA ARG A 91 8.00 9.26 -12.10
C ARG A 91 8.04 8.98 -10.60
N GLN A 92 8.67 7.90 -10.16
CA GLN A 92 8.73 7.55 -8.74
C GLN A 92 9.57 8.56 -7.93
N LYS A 93 10.65 9.11 -8.51
CA LYS A 93 11.40 10.22 -7.90
C LYS A 93 10.50 11.47 -7.73
N LEU A 94 9.70 11.81 -8.75
CA LEU A 94 8.73 12.90 -8.66
C LEU A 94 7.65 12.63 -7.59
N ASN A 95 7.15 11.39 -7.51
CA ASN A 95 6.18 11.01 -6.47
C ASN A 95 6.78 11.17 -5.06
N LEU A 96 8.03 10.76 -4.82
CA LEU A 96 8.70 10.99 -3.54
C LEU A 96 8.82 12.48 -3.19
N LEU A 97 9.04 13.36 -4.18
CA LEU A 97 9.03 14.81 -3.95
C LEU A 97 7.64 15.33 -3.56
N PHE A 98 6.56 14.81 -4.17
CA PHE A 98 5.19 15.14 -3.74
C PHE A 98 4.88 14.61 -2.34
N VAL A 99 5.31 13.39 -2.01
CA VAL A 99 5.16 12.82 -0.66
C VAL A 99 5.82 13.73 0.36
N ASN A 100 7.04 14.20 0.09
CA ASN A 100 7.76 15.17 0.93
C ASN A 100 7.07 16.55 1.02
N GLU A 101 6.50 17.04 -0.09
CA GLU A 101 5.75 18.31 -0.15
C GLU A 101 4.56 18.33 0.82
N PHE A 102 3.91 17.16 1.01
CA PHE A 102 2.80 17.02 1.96
C PHE A 102 3.25 16.60 3.36
N GLY A 103 4.56 16.50 3.64
CA GLY A 103 5.10 16.13 4.94
C GLY A 103 4.80 14.70 5.37
N VAL A 104 4.67 13.79 4.40
CA VAL A 104 4.38 12.38 4.64
C VAL A 104 5.67 11.57 4.76
N ASP A 105 5.79 10.73 5.79
CA ASP A 105 7.02 10.02 6.15
C ASP A 105 7.05 8.56 5.63
N THR A 106 5.93 8.01 5.16
CA THR A 106 5.84 6.65 4.63
C THR A 106 5.20 6.63 3.25
N CYS A 107 5.68 5.74 2.38
CA CYS A 107 5.11 5.55 1.06
C CYS A 107 5.16 4.09 0.64
N THR A 108 3.99 3.50 0.36
CA THR A 108 3.88 2.12 -0.14
C THR A 108 4.22 2.03 -1.62
N PHE A 109 4.99 1.00 -1.98
CA PHE A 109 5.39 0.68 -3.35
C PHE A 109 5.07 -0.77 -3.69
N HIS A 110 4.49 -0.98 -4.87
CA HIS A 110 4.41 -2.31 -5.46
C HIS A 110 5.74 -2.68 -6.13
N ILE A 111 6.19 -3.91 -5.89
CA ILE A 111 7.32 -4.49 -6.64
C ILE A 111 6.92 -4.59 -8.10
N GLY A 112 5.80 -5.28 -8.36
CA GLY A 112 5.28 -5.40 -9.68
C GLY A 112 4.03 -6.27 -9.77
N SER A 113 3.14 -5.86 -10.66
CA SER A 113 1.85 -6.49 -10.89
C SER A 113 1.79 -7.30 -12.17
N LYS A 114 2.69 -7.07 -13.12
CA LYS A 114 2.64 -7.72 -14.44
C LYS A 114 4.04 -8.13 -14.90
N TYR A 115 4.28 -9.45 -14.92
CA TYR A 115 5.50 -10.02 -15.51
C TYR A 115 5.45 -9.92 -17.02
N SER A 116 6.59 -9.56 -17.62
CA SER A 116 6.77 -9.62 -19.06
C SER A 116 7.16 -11.05 -19.47
N PRO A 117 6.49 -11.67 -20.45
CA PRO A 117 6.85 -13.02 -20.92
C PRO A 117 8.23 -13.06 -21.62
N ASP A 118 8.76 -11.90 -22.01
CA ASP A 118 10.05 -11.77 -22.69
C ASP A 118 11.22 -11.72 -21.71
N HIS A 119 10.96 -11.73 -20.41
CA HIS A 119 11.96 -11.61 -19.36
C HIS A 119 11.80 -12.70 -18.29
N THR A 120 12.92 -13.17 -17.77
CA THR A 120 12.99 -14.12 -16.67
C THR A 120 12.63 -13.47 -15.33
N LEU A 121 12.27 -14.31 -14.34
CA LEU A 121 12.06 -13.84 -12.97
C LEU A 121 13.30 -13.14 -12.39
N GLU A 122 14.51 -13.62 -12.75
CA GLU A 122 15.76 -13.03 -12.26
C GLU A 122 16.01 -11.64 -12.88
N GLU A 123 15.73 -11.45 -14.17
CA GLU A 123 15.81 -10.11 -14.78
C GLU A 123 14.83 -9.11 -14.12
N HIS A 124 13.63 -9.56 -13.75
CA HIS A 124 12.71 -8.74 -12.95
C HIS A 124 13.28 -8.43 -11.56
N ARG A 125 13.93 -9.39 -10.89
CA ARG A 125 14.58 -9.19 -9.59
C ARG A 125 15.75 -8.20 -9.70
N GLU A 126 16.59 -8.32 -10.71
CA GLU A 126 17.69 -7.39 -10.97
C GLU A 126 17.16 -5.96 -11.23
N ALA A 127 16.05 -5.85 -11.99
CA ALA A 127 15.39 -4.57 -12.23
C ALA A 127 14.85 -3.95 -10.94
N LEU A 128 14.27 -4.76 -10.03
CA LEU A 128 13.85 -4.31 -8.71
C LEU A 128 15.05 -3.76 -7.91
N PHE A 129 16.16 -4.48 -7.84
CA PHE A 129 17.34 -4.00 -7.12
C PHE A 129 17.87 -2.70 -7.71
N ARG A 130 17.98 -2.61 -9.03
CA ARG A 130 18.36 -1.36 -9.71
C ARG A 130 17.42 -0.19 -9.36
N SER A 131 16.12 -0.45 -9.19
CA SER A 131 15.14 0.57 -8.80
C SER A 131 15.31 1.01 -7.34
N LEU A 132 15.55 0.06 -6.43
CA LEU A 132 15.82 0.36 -5.03
C LEU A 132 17.13 1.13 -4.87
N ASP A 133 18.19 0.76 -5.60
CA ASP A 133 19.49 1.46 -5.61
C ASP A 133 19.35 2.93 -6.03
N GLU A 134 18.38 3.25 -6.90
CA GLU A 134 18.12 4.61 -7.38
C GLU A 134 17.14 5.42 -6.51
N LEU A 135 16.16 4.77 -5.90
CA LEU A 135 15.10 5.45 -5.16
C LEU A 135 15.42 5.61 -3.67
N LEU A 136 16.05 4.60 -3.05
CA LEU A 136 16.31 4.59 -1.63
C LEU A 136 17.19 5.77 -1.15
N PRO A 137 18.29 6.15 -1.85
CA PRO A 137 19.07 7.32 -1.46
C PRO A 137 18.27 8.64 -1.48
N LEU A 138 17.30 8.77 -2.39
CA LEU A 138 16.41 9.93 -2.42
C LEU A 138 15.43 9.89 -1.25
N ALA A 139 14.81 8.74 -0.99
CA ALA A 139 13.89 8.56 0.13
C ALA A 139 14.59 8.87 1.47
N GLU A 140 15.81 8.35 1.69
CA GLU A 140 16.65 8.67 2.85
C GLU A 140 16.90 10.18 3.00
N LYS A 141 17.27 10.85 1.90
CA LYS A 141 17.50 12.30 1.91
C LYS A 141 16.25 13.10 2.27
N LEU A 142 15.07 12.61 1.89
CA LEU A 142 13.78 13.24 2.15
C LEU A 142 13.17 12.82 3.51
N GLY A 143 13.79 11.87 4.23
CA GLY A 143 13.26 11.33 5.48
C GLY A 143 12.08 10.37 5.30
N ILE A 144 11.83 9.89 4.07
CA ILE A 144 10.71 9.01 3.75
C ILE A 144 11.13 7.54 3.91
N THR A 145 10.27 6.71 4.47
CA THR A 145 10.43 5.26 4.47
C THR A 145 9.64 4.65 3.30
N MET A 146 10.35 3.99 2.39
CA MET A 146 9.77 3.18 1.33
C MET A 146 9.26 1.87 1.91
N CYS A 147 7.97 1.59 1.76
CA CYS A 147 7.31 0.38 2.27
C CYS A 147 6.97 -0.55 1.09
N ILE A 148 7.65 -1.68 1.00
CA ILE A 148 7.39 -2.66 -0.07
C ILE A 148 6.26 -3.60 0.36
N GLU A 149 5.24 -3.70 -0.49
CA GLU A 149 4.03 -4.45 -0.18
C GLU A 149 4.15 -5.96 -0.49
N ASN A 150 3.59 -6.79 0.39
CA ASN A 150 3.44 -8.24 0.19
C ASN A 150 2.28 -8.53 -0.76
N LEU A 151 2.50 -8.39 -2.04
CA LEU A 151 1.55 -8.81 -3.05
C LEU A 151 1.44 -10.35 -3.14
N ILE A 152 0.38 -10.85 -3.78
CA ILE A 152 0.17 -12.29 -4.00
C ILE A 152 1.05 -12.90 -5.12
N ARG A 153 2.23 -12.34 -5.38
CA ARG A 153 3.08 -12.61 -6.55
C ARG A 153 4.45 -13.19 -6.18
N PRO A 154 5.20 -13.80 -7.15
CA PRO A 154 6.45 -14.50 -6.86
C PRO A 154 7.50 -13.69 -6.10
N LEU A 155 7.79 -12.45 -6.53
CA LEU A 155 8.81 -11.59 -5.90
C LEU A 155 8.33 -10.85 -4.65
N SER A 156 7.09 -11.08 -4.20
CA SER A 156 6.49 -10.42 -3.03
C SER A 156 6.17 -11.41 -1.90
N THR A 157 6.80 -12.59 -1.91
CA THR A 157 6.68 -13.55 -0.79
C THR A 157 7.39 -13.02 0.46
N ALA A 158 7.02 -13.51 1.64
CA ALA A 158 7.66 -13.10 2.88
C ALA A 158 9.19 -13.36 2.86
N ASP A 159 9.64 -14.49 2.27
CA ASP A 159 11.08 -14.77 2.13
C ASP A 159 11.78 -13.74 1.25
N GLU A 160 11.16 -13.36 0.13
CA GLU A 160 11.71 -12.34 -0.77
C GLU A 160 11.81 -11.00 -0.06
N LEU A 161 10.72 -10.53 0.57
CA LEU A 161 10.71 -9.26 1.30
C LEU A 161 11.75 -9.23 2.41
N ILE A 162 11.85 -10.30 3.21
CA ILE A 162 12.89 -10.42 4.24
C ILE A 162 14.30 -10.34 3.62
N SER A 163 14.50 -10.95 2.46
CA SER A 163 15.80 -10.91 1.77
C SER A 163 16.16 -9.47 1.35
N TYR A 164 15.18 -8.68 0.87
CA TYR A 164 15.39 -7.27 0.51
C TYR A 164 15.72 -6.42 1.74
N MET A 165 14.96 -6.60 2.83
CA MET A 165 15.23 -5.88 4.08
C MET A 165 16.64 -6.16 4.61
N LYS A 166 17.08 -7.42 4.58
CA LYS A 166 18.44 -7.82 5.00
C LYS A 166 19.54 -7.33 4.06
N LYS A 167 19.26 -7.26 2.75
CA LYS A 167 20.24 -6.79 1.76
C LYS A 167 20.55 -5.31 1.92
N TYR A 168 19.53 -4.49 2.14
CA TYR A 168 19.70 -3.04 2.23
C TYR A 168 19.96 -2.54 3.64
N ASP A 169 19.46 -3.22 4.65
CA ASP A 169 19.60 -2.91 6.09
C ASP A 169 19.44 -1.40 6.39
N SER A 170 18.47 -0.75 5.71
CA SER A 170 18.20 0.67 5.83
C SER A 170 16.99 0.94 6.72
N PRO A 171 17.04 1.95 7.60
CA PRO A 171 15.87 2.41 8.34
C PRO A 171 14.78 2.99 7.44
N HIS A 172 15.13 3.41 6.22
CA HIS A 172 14.23 3.98 5.22
C HIS A 172 13.68 2.96 4.22
N LEU A 173 13.88 1.66 4.48
CA LEU A 173 13.22 0.57 3.76
C LEU A 173 12.47 -0.30 4.75
N GLY A 174 11.22 -0.60 4.46
CA GLY A 174 10.37 -1.42 5.30
C GLY A 174 9.35 -2.21 4.49
N VAL A 175 8.47 -2.91 5.21
CA VAL A 175 7.39 -3.69 4.63
C VAL A 175 6.06 -2.98 4.88
N CYS A 176 5.24 -2.88 3.84
CA CYS A 176 3.80 -2.71 3.99
C CYS A 176 3.18 -4.09 4.12
N LEU A 177 2.62 -4.42 5.28
CA LEU A 177 1.86 -5.65 5.44
C LEU A 177 0.42 -5.42 4.96
N ASP A 178 0.09 -5.92 3.77
CA ASP A 178 -1.30 -6.09 3.38
C ASP A 178 -1.85 -7.40 3.95
N VAL A 179 -2.80 -7.29 4.88
CA VAL A 179 -3.36 -8.45 5.58
C VAL A 179 -4.29 -9.27 4.70
N GLY A 180 -4.93 -8.65 3.70
CA GLY A 180 -5.76 -9.34 2.72
C GLY A 180 -4.92 -10.20 1.78
N HIS A 181 -3.82 -9.66 1.27
CA HIS A 181 -2.86 -10.42 0.46
C HIS A 181 -2.22 -11.57 1.26
N ALA A 182 -1.91 -11.34 2.54
CA ALA A 182 -1.42 -12.41 3.42
C ALA A 182 -2.47 -13.53 3.54
N ASN A 183 -3.75 -13.20 3.77
CA ASN A 183 -4.84 -14.17 3.85
C ASN A 183 -4.99 -14.98 2.56
N LEU A 184 -4.94 -14.32 1.39
CA LEU A 184 -4.97 -14.97 0.08
C LEU A 184 -3.84 -15.98 -0.10
N LYS A 185 -2.62 -15.65 0.32
CA LYS A 185 -1.43 -16.51 0.22
C LYS A 185 -1.45 -17.65 1.24
N GLU A 186 -2.06 -17.45 2.41
CA GLU A 186 -2.14 -18.47 3.47
C GLU A 186 -3.30 -19.45 3.23
N LYS A 187 -4.47 -18.97 2.76
CA LYS A 187 -5.70 -19.76 2.65
C LYS A 187 -6.11 -20.12 1.22
N GLY A 188 -5.60 -19.41 0.21
CA GLY A 188 -6.03 -19.60 -1.18
C GLY A 188 -5.87 -21.03 -1.69
N MET A 189 -4.96 -21.82 -1.12
CA MET A 189 -4.81 -23.24 -1.46
C MET A 189 -6.06 -24.09 -1.12
N LEU A 190 -6.92 -23.61 -0.24
CA LEU A 190 -8.16 -24.27 0.17
C LEU A 190 -9.32 -23.97 -0.79
N HIS A 191 -9.12 -23.03 -1.73
CA HIS A 191 -10.15 -22.51 -2.61
C HIS A 191 -9.77 -22.77 -4.09
N PRO A 192 -10.51 -23.62 -4.80
CA PRO A 192 -10.21 -23.92 -6.21
C PRO A 192 -10.32 -22.66 -7.12
N ASP A 193 -11.14 -21.69 -6.73
CA ASP A 193 -11.36 -20.44 -7.47
C ASP A 193 -10.44 -19.28 -7.01
N SER A 194 -9.38 -19.58 -6.22
CA SER A 194 -8.43 -18.55 -5.78
C SER A 194 -7.75 -17.87 -6.96
N VAL A 195 -7.65 -16.54 -6.90
CA VAL A 195 -6.96 -15.74 -7.93
C VAL A 195 -5.44 -15.89 -7.90
N VAL A 196 -4.87 -16.44 -6.82
CA VAL A 196 -3.41 -16.53 -6.63
C VAL A 196 -2.72 -17.35 -7.72
N PRO A 197 -3.21 -18.56 -8.12
CA PRO A 197 -2.56 -19.35 -9.17
C PRO A 197 -2.36 -18.59 -10.48
N ALA A 198 -3.38 -17.89 -10.97
CA ALA A 198 -3.29 -17.12 -12.21
C ALA A 198 -2.19 -16.04 -12.17
N THR A 199 -1.91 -15.47 -11.00
CA THR A 199 -0.85 -14.45 -10.84
C THR A 199 0.57 -15.03 -10.93
N TRP A 200 0.75 -16.32 -10.65
CA TRP A 200 2.03 -17.05 -10.75
C TRP A 200 2.23 -17.67 -12.13
N GLU A 201 1.15 -18.15 -12.74
CA GLU A 201 1.17 -18.71 -14.11
C GLU A 201 1.65 -17.70 -15.14
N ILE A 202 1.33 -16.40 -14.98
CA ILE A 202 1.84 -15.31 -15.84
C ILE A 202 3.38 -15.26 -15.82
N ALA A 203 4.01 -15.63 -14.71
CA ALA A 203 5.47 -15.71 -14.58
C ALA A 203 6.02 -17.11 -14.94
N GLY A 204 5.18 -18.03 -15.45
CA GLY A 204 5.56 -19.41 -15.75
C GLY A 204 5.84 -20.29 -14.53
N LEU A 205 5.30 -19.93 -13.36
CA LEU A 205 5.58 -20.57 -12.08
C LEU A 205 4.35 -21.20 -11.46
N THR A 206 4.57 -22.25 -10.65
CA THR A 206 3.56 -22.81 -9.75
C THR A 206 3.57 -22.05 -8.43
N VAL A 207 2.39 -21.85 -7.83
CA VAL A 207 2.25 -21.11 -6.56
C VAL A 207 3.08 -21.76 -5.44
N ARG A 208 3.88 -20.96 -4.80
CA ARG A 208 4.47 -21.27 -3.50
C ARG A 208 3.57 -20.68 -2.41
N TRP A 209 2.74 -21.53 -1.81
CA TRP A 209 1.89 -21.15 -0.69
C TRP A 209 2.73 -20.85 0.55
N GLU A 210 2.23 -19.99 1.42
CA GLU A 210 2.94 -19.50 2.60
C GLU A 210 2.09 -19.67 3.85
N THR A 211 2.72 -19.58 5.01
CA THR A 211 2.07 -19.56 6.33
C THR A 211 2.75 -18.56 7.23
N ASN A 212 2.01 -18.05 8.21
CA ASN A 212 2.54 -17.10 9.23
C ASN A 212 3.24 -15.89 8.61
N ILE A 213 2.65 -15.34 7.53
CA ILE A 213 3.25 -14.21 6.78
C ILE A 213 3.39 -12.99 7.71
N ALA A 214 2.34 -12.65 8.45
CA ALA A 214 2.34 -11.51 9.35
C ALA A 214 3.40 -11.63 10.45
N GLU A 215 3.53 -12.81 11.07
CA GLU A 215 4.54 -13.09 12.10
C GLU A 215 5.96 -13.00 11.54
N ARG A 216 6.18 -13.53 10.36
CA ARG A 216 7.50 -13.53 9.70
C ARG A 216 7.94 -12.13 9.31
N LEU A 217 7.00 -11.30 8.87
CA LEU A 217 7.25 -9.91 8.45
C LEU A 217 7.24 -8.92 9.62
N GLN A 218 6.73 -9.27 10.80
CA GLN A 218 6.55 -8.39 11.95
C GLN A 218 7.76 -7.48 12.26
N PRO A 219 9.02 -7.95 12.23
CA PRO A 219 10.18 -7.10 12.53
C PRO A 219 10.41 -5.97 11.52
N TYR A 220 9.82 -6.07 10.34
CA TYR A 220 10.05 -5.17 9.21
C TYR A 220 8.83 -4.31 8.84
N ILE A 221 7.66 -4.54 9.49
CA ILE A 221 6.42 -3.82 9.19
C ILE A 221 6.58 -2.36 9.60
N VAL A 222 6.38 -1.45 8.63
CA VAL A 222 6.37 0.00 8.81
C VAL A 222 4.98 0.57 8.63
N ASN A 223 4.24 0.10 7.64
CA ASN A 223 2.80 0.38 7.53
C ASN A 223 2.02 -0.92 7.25
N CYS A 224 0.71 -0.84 7.34
CA CYS A 224 -0.15 -2.00 7.17
C CYS A 224 -1.44 -1.59 6.46
N HIS A 225 -1.84 -2.34 5.44
CA HIS A 225 -3.14 -2.23 4.80
C HIS A 225 -4.11 -3.21 5.44
N VAL A 226 -5.27 -2.70 5.88
CA VAL A 226 -6.30 -3.49 6.53
C VAL A 226 -7.60 -3.45 5.73
N HIS A 227 -8.01 -4.61 5.30
CA HIS A 227 -9.27 -4.95 4.68
C HIS A 227 -9.52 -6.45 4.83
N ASP A 228 -10.67 -6.96 4.46
CA ASP A 228 -11.01 -8.38 4.61
C ASP A 228 -11.30 -9.05 3.27
N ASN A 229 -11.14 -10.36 3.22
CA ASN A 229 -11.52 -11.25 2.12
C ASN A 229 -11.72 -12.68 2.63
N TYR A 230 -12.17 -13.59 1.74
CA TYR A 230 -12.40 -15.01 2.06
C TYR A 230 -11.28 -15.95 1.60
N GLY A 231 -10.08 -15.43 1.28
CA GLY A 231 -8.98 -16.24 0.73
C GLY A 231 -9.15 -16.60 -0.75
N VAL A 232 -10.14 -16.07 -1.45
CA VAL A 232 -10.47 -16.35 -2.86
C VAL A 232 -10.01 -15.23 -3.78
N ASP A 233 -10.46 -14.01 -3.53
CA ASP A 233 -10.19 -12.81 -4.32
C ASP A 233 -9.81 -11.64 -3.41
N ASP A 234 -9.13 -10.67 -3.99
CA ASP A 234 -8.74 -9.43 -3.34
C ASP A 234 -9.93 -8.46 -3.25
N ASP A 235 -10.80 -8.77 -2.31
CA ASP A 235 -12.15 -8.21 -2.20
C ASP A 235 -12.20 -6.80 -1.57
N HIS A 236 -11.22 -6.43 -0.75
CA HIS A 236 -11.19 -5.18 0.03
C HIS A 236 -12.49 -4.92 0.81
N ARG A 237 -12.96 -5.91 1.56
CA ARG A 237 -14.16 -5.85 2.41
C ARG A 237 -13.89 -5.08 3.69
N LEU A 238 -14.98 -4.71 4.37
CA LEU A 238 -14.92 -4.25 5.76
C LEU A 238 -14.30 -5.34 6.64
N THR A 239 -13.51 -4.95 7.62
CA THR A 239 -12.91 -5.89 8.58
C THR A 239 -14.00 -6.65 9.33
N GLY A 240 -13.91 -7.97 9.37
CA GLY A 240 -14.91 -8.88 9.94
C GLY A 240 -15.99 -9.35 8.96
N GLU A 241 -15.95 -8.91 7.69
CA GLU A 241 -16.85 -9.44 6.62
C GLU A 241 -16.22 -10.60 5.85
N GLY A 242 -14.97 -10.96 6.11
CA GLY A 242 -14.27 -12.10 5.55
C GLY A 242 -13.92 -13.13 6.60
N ASP A 243 -12.79 -13.78 6.39
CA ASP A 243 -12.32 -14.86 7.28
C ASP A 243 -10.92 -14.62 7.87
N ILE A 244 -10.41 -13.37 7.80
CA ILE A 244 -9.16 -12.99 8.44
C ILE A 244 -9.29 -13.12 9.95
N ASP A 245 -8.35 -13.79 10.60
CA ASP A 245 -8.30 -13.90 12.05
C ASP A 245 -7.73 -12.61 12.69
N TRP A 246 -8.60 -11.62 12.90
CA TRP A 246 -8.25 -10.36 13.51
C TRP A 246 -7.74 -10.50 14.95
N LYS A 247 -8.12 -11.59 15.68
CA LYS A 247 -7.58 -11.86 17.01
C LYS A 247 -6.11 -12.25 16.95
N ARG A 248 -5.66 -12.83 15.83
CA ARG A 248 -4.25 -13.10 15.52
C ARG A 248 -3.53 -11.84 15.04
N ILE A 249 -4.10 -11.11 14.09
CA ILE A 249 -3.45 -9.99 13.39
C ILE A 249 -3.23 -8.78 14.31
N VAL A 250 -4.25 -8.33 15.06
CA VAL A 250 -4.15 -7.12 15.90
C VAL A 250 -2.99 -7.18 16.90
N PRO A 251 -2.77 -8.28 17.66
CA PRO A 251 -1.59 -8.39 18.52
C PRO A 251 -0.24 -8.36 17.78
N ILE A 252 -0.16 -8.89 16.57
CA ILE A 252 1.06 -8.85 15.75
C ILE A 252 1.38 -7.39 15.40
N LEU A 253 0.40 -6.64 14.90
CA LEU A 253 0.55 -5.21 14.59
C LEU A 253 0.95 -4.41 15.83
N ARG A 254 0.29 -4.64 16.97
CA ARG A 254 0.59 -3.94 18.23
C ARG A 254 2.04 -4.13 18.72
N ASN A 255 2.63 -5.27 18.38
CA ASN A 255 3.99 -5.61 18.76
C ASN A 255 5.00 -5.44 17.61
N ALA A 256 4.60 -4.86 16.46
CA ALA A 256 5.50 -4.59 15.36
C ALA A 256 6.38 -3.37 15.69
N PRO A 257 7.72 -3.54 15.83
CA PRO A 257 8.58 -2.52 16.44
C PRO A 257 8.80 -1.29 15.56
N ARG A 258 8.49 -1.37 14.28
CA ARG A 258 8.68 -0.30 13.30
C ARG A 258 7.38 0.28 12.77
N LEU A 259 6.21 -0.19 13.24
CA LEU A 259 4.91 0.23 12.73
C LEU A 259 4.68 1.73 12.98
N GLN A 260 4.43 2.48 11.91
CA GLN A 260 4.21 3.93 11.93
C GLN A 260 2.76 4.31 11.66
N ASN A 261 2.03 3.56 10.82
CA ASN A 261 0.62 3.80 10.55
C ASN A 261 -0.10 2.51 10.12
N ILE A 262 -1.44 2.55 10.20
CA ILE A 262 -2.33 1.49 9.71
C ILE A 262 -3.35 2.13 8.78
N GLN A 263 -3.40 1.65 7.54
CA GLN A 263 -4.25 2.14 6.49
C GLN A 263 -5.50 1.26 6.33
N SER A 264 -6.68 1.85 6.41
CA SER A 264 -7.90 1.20 5.91
C SER A 264 -7.91 1.26 4.40
N GLU A 265 -7.91 0.10 3.75
CA GLU A 265 -7.94 0.00 2.29
C GLU A 265 -9.25 -0.62 1.77
N VAL A 266 -10.33 -0.39 2.49
CA VAL A 266 -11.67 -0.76 2.06
C VAL A 266 -12.06 0.03 0.82
N LEU A 267 -12.40 -0.64 -0.28
CA LEU A 267 -12.81 0.00 -1.53
C LEU A 267 -14.24 0.53 -1.47
N THR A 268 -14.41 1.73 -0.91
CA THR A 268 -15.70 2.41 -0.71
C THR A 268 -16.51 2.50 -2.01
N ALA A 269 -15.89 2.93 -3.12
CA ALA A 269 -16.56 3.10 -4.40
C ALA A 269 -17.02 1.78 -5.04
N ARG A 270 -16.28 0.68 -4.84
CA ARG A 270 -16.60 -0.64 -5.44
C ARG A 270 -17.86 -1.26 -4.83
N ARG A 271 -18.14 -0.93 -3.55
CA ARG A 271 -19.24 -1.53 -2.76
C ARG A 271 -20.30 -0.52 -2.34
N ASN A 272 -20.22 0.73 -2.78
CA ASN A 272 -21.06 1.83 -2.29
C ASN A 272 -21.04 1.92 -0.75
N THR A 273 -19.89 1.65 -0.13
CA THR A 273 -19.75 1.70 1.33
C THR A 273 -19.60 3.15 1.77
N PRO A 274 -20.50 3.69 2.61
CA PRO A 274 -20.39 5.06 3.12
C PRO A 274 -19.10 5.26 3.92
N ILE A 275 -18.50 6.44 3.86
CA ILE A 275 -17.30 6.83 4.63
C ILE A 275 -17.54 6.56 6.12
N ARG A 276 -18.68 6.96 6.65
CA ARG A 276 -19.07 6.69 8.04
C ARG A 276 -18.92 5.21 8.41
N THR A 277 -19.39 4.30 7.55
CA THR A 277 -19.34 2.86 7.81
C THR A 277 -17.90 2.36 7.88
N VAL A 278 -17.02 2.86 7.02
CA VAL A 278 -15.59 2.50 7.05
C VAL A 278 -14.93 2.99 8.33
N VAL A 279 -15.16 4.24 8.72
CA VAL A 279 -14.60 4.82 9.95
C VAL A 279 -15.10 4.09 11.19
N GLU A 280 -16.41 3.79 11.29
CA GLU A 280 -16.98 3.02 12.40
C GLU A 280 -16.43 1.58 12.45
N ASN A 281 -16.19 0.96 11.29
CA ASN A 281 -15.64 -0.39 11.20
C ASN A 281 -14.22 -0.47 11.77
N ILE A 282 -13.34 0.42 11.35
CA ILE A 282 -11.98 0.52 11.85
C ILE A 282 -11.94 0.86 13.33
N SER A 283 -12.79 1.81 13.77
CA SER A 283 -12.90 2.19 15.18
C SER A 283 -13.28 1.02 16.08
N ARG A 284 -14.13 0.11 15.60
CA ARG A 284 -14.48 -1.12 16.34
C ARG A 284 -13.31 -2.08 16.47
N LEU A 285 -12.47 -2.19 15.42
CA LEU A 285 -11.33 -3.09 15.43
C LEU A 285 -10.20 -2.57 16.32
N PHE A 286 -9.88 -1.27 16.25
CA PHE A 286 -8.72 -0.67 16.90
C PHE A 286 -9.05 0.20 18.10
N GLY A 287 -10.33 0.47 18.39
CA GLY A 287 -10.79 1.21 19.55
C GLY A 287 -10.84 2.73 19.37
N SER A 288 -10.46 3.27 18.20
CA SER A 288 -10.45 4.69 17.87
C SER A 288 -10.56 4.88 16.36
N PRO A 289 -11.09 6.02 15.86
CA PRO A 289 -11.03 6.37 14.44
C PRO A 289 -9.71 7.05 14.01
N THR A 290 -8.81 7.36 14.94
CA THR A 290 -7.59 8.13 14.66
C THR A 290 -6.31 7.44 15.05
N GLU A 291 -6.32 6.53 16.02
CA GLU A 291 -5.10 5.98 16.64
C GLU A 291 -5.27 4.53 17.09
N PHE A 292 -4.15 3.78 17.08
CA PHE A 292 -4.02 2.41 17.57
C PHE A 292 -2.97 2.26 18.67
#